data_155a8e5ecc151cd2f48a3c4cf5f683ed
#
_entry.id   155a8e5ecc151cd2f48a3c4cf5f683ed
#
_cell.length_a   1.000
_cell.length_b   1.000
_cell.length_c   1.000
_cell.angle_alpha   90.00
_cell.angle_beta   90.00
_cell.angle_gamma   90.00
#
_symmetry.space_group_name_H-M   'P 1'
#
loop_
_entity.id
_entity.type
_entity.pdbx_description
1 polymer ?
#
loop_
_entity_poly.entity_id
_entity_poly.type
_entity_poly.pdbx_seq_one_letter_code
_entity_poly.pdbx_strand_id
1 'polypeptide(L)'
;NGLREQESIHPLIDHILEETQGIIVYQEQVMQIAQVMANYTLGGADLLRRAMGKKIKEAMDAERPKFEKGAAENGVEVKKASEVFDLLEKFANYGFNKSHAAAYAVVSYQTAWLKANHPVEFMAAVMNCDIHLTDKLAVYFEEVKKELSLPYILPCVNRSQATFDVKDGM
;
A
#
# COMPACT_ATOMS: atom_id res chain seq x y z
N ASN A 1 10.98 14.95 2.35
CA ASN A 1 11.48 15.55 3.62
C ASN A 1 12.39 16.76 3.40
N GLY A 2 12.71 17.18 2.15
CA GLY A 2 13.53 18.37 1.85
C GLY A 2 15.00 18.31 2.26
N LEU A 3 15.47 17.18 2.76
CA LEU A 3 16.84 16.98 3.26
C LEU A 3 17.79 16.32 2.26
N ARG A 4 17.26 15.73 1.17
CA ARG A 4 18.04 15.09 0.12
C ARG A 4 17.32 15.25 -1.20
N GLU A 5 18.05 15.59 -2.25
CA GLU A 5 17.51 15.58 -3.62
C GLU A 5 17.22 14.14 -4.04
N GLN A 6 16.16 13.97 -4.83
CA GLN A 6 15.81 12.68 -5.41
C GLN A 6 16.89 12.30 -6.44
N GLU A 7 17.52 11.15 -6.25
CA GLU A 7 18.44 10.62 -7.24
C GLU A 7 17.65 10.09 -8.44
N SER A 8 17.89 10.67 -9.64
CA SER A 8 17.29 10.19 -10.88
C SER A 8 17.86 8.82 -11.25
N ILE A 9 16.97 7.87 -11.48
CA ILE A 9 17.35 6.57 -12.05
C ILE A 9 17.58 6.73 -13.54
N HIS A 10 16.62 7.33 -14.25
CA HIS A 10 16.73 7.68 -15.67
C HIS A 10 15.62 8.67 -16.05
N PRO A 11 15.91 9.74 -16.83
CA PRO A 11 14.94 10.78 -17.16
C PRO A 11 13.62 10.28 -17.77
N LEU A 12 13.65 9.19 -18.55
CA LEU A 12 12.43 8.60 -19.14
C LEU A 12 11.44 8.06 -18.11
N ILE A 13 11.90 7.70 -16.91
CA ILE A 13 11.06 7.04 -15.88
C ILE A 13 10.91 7.85 -14.61
N ASP A 14 11.60 8.98 -14.47
CA ASP A 14 11.55 9.81 -13.26
C ASP A 14 10.11 10.27 -12.95
N HIS A 15 9.34 10.63 -13.97
CA HIS A 15 7.94 11.04 -13.80
C HIS A 15 7.03 9.90 -13.26
N ILE A 16 7.38 8.61 -13.53
CA ILE A 16 6.68 7.44 -13.01
C ILE A 16 6.97 7.26 -11.50
N LEU A 17 8.15 7.66 -11.07
CA LEU A 17 8.65 7.46 -9.72
C LEU A 17 8.51 8.69 -8.83
N GLU A 18 8.01 9.80 -9.35
CA GLU A 18 7.87 11.07 -8.61
C GLU A 18 7.03 10.90 -7.34
N GLU A 19 5.87 10.23 -7.43
CA GLU A 19 4.98 9.99 -6.27
C GLU A 19 5.62 9.12 -5.18
N THR A 20 6.61 8.32 -5.53
CA THR A 20 7.34 7.42 -4.62
C THR A 20 8.78 7.86 -4.38
N GLN A 21 9.09 9.13 -4.70
CA GLN A 21 10.38 9.77 -4.44
C GLN A 21 11.58 8.99 -5.03
N GLY A 22 11.44 8.50 -6.27
CA GLY A 22 12.47 7.79 -7.00
C GLY A 22 12.58 6.29 -6.70
N ILE A 23 11.69 5.75 -5.87
CA ILE A 23 11.72 4.34 -5.47
C ILE A 23 10.60 3.57 -6.18
N ILE A 24 10.91 2.39 -6.71
CA ILE A 24 9.90 1.49 -7.26
C ILE A 24 9.18 0.82 -6.09
N VAL A 25 7.89 1.10 -5.94
CA VAL A 25 7.02 0.58 -4.86
C VAL A 25 5.87 -0.24 -5.43
N TYR A 26 5.25 0.24 -6.51
CA TYR A 26 4.04 -0.35 -7.05
C TYR A 26 4.31 -1.26 -8.24
N GLN A 27 3.53 -2.35 -8.33
CA GLN A 27 3.54 -3.24 -9.50
C GLN A 27 3.22 -2.49 -10.79
N GLU A 28 2.34 -1.51 -10.72
CA GLU A 28 1.98 -0.64 -11.84
C GLU A 28 3.16 0.18 -12.35
N GLN A 29 4.07 0.61 -11.47
CA GLN A 29 5.30 1.31 -11.87
C GLN A 29 6.23 0.38 -12.66
N VAL A 30 6.35 -0.89 -12.26
CA VAL A 30 7.12 -1.89 -13.02
C VAL A 30 6.59 -2.02 -14.44
N MET A 31 5.26 -2.10 -14.60
CA MET A 31 4.62 -2.19 -15.91
C MET A 31 4.82 -0.92 -16.74
N GLN A 32 4.65 0.26 -16.14
CA GLN A 32 4.84 1.55 -16.81
C GLN A 32 6.28 1.74 -17.26
N ILE A 33 7.27 1.38 -16.43
CA ILE A 33 8.69 1.42 -16.80
C ILE A 33 8.97 0.52 -18.01
N ALA A 34 8.45 -0.71 -18.02
CA ALA A 34 8.61 -1.61 -19.15
C ALA A 34 8.00 -1.03 -20.45
N GLN A 35 6.84 -0.38 -20.35
CA GLN A 35 6.19 0.25 -21.51
C GLN A 35 6.98 1.48 -22.02
N VAL A 36 7.33 2.39 -21.13
CA VAL A 36 7.97 3.65 -21.51
C VAL A 36 9.43 3.47 -21.92
N MET A 37 10.17 2.65 -21.19
CA MET A 37 11.60 2.46 -21.43
C MET A 37 11.89 1.43 -22.52
N ALA A 38 11.10 0.36 -22.61
CA ALA A 38 11.41 -0.79 -23.46
C ALA A 38 10.30 -1.20 -24.45
N ASN A 39 9.35 -0.29 -24.73
CA ASN A 39 8.29 -0.46 -25.74
C ASN A 39 7.38 -1.69 -25.52
N TYR A 40 7.21 -2.13 -24.29
CA TYR A 40 6.28 -3.21 -24.01
C TYR A 40 4.83 -2.77 -24.25
N THR A 41 4.03 -3.67 -24.80
CA THR A 41 2.57 -3.52 -24.75
C THR A 41 2.08 -3.69 -23.32
N LEU A 42 0.88 -3.22 -23.00
CA LEU A 42 0.29 -3.39 -21.67
C LEU A 42 0.23 -4.88 -21.26
N GLY A 43 -0.19 -5.76 -22.19
CA GLY A 43 -0.21 -7.20 -21.94
C GLY A 43 1.18 -7.81 -21.76
N GLY A 44 2.18 -7.36 -22.53
CA GLY A 44 3.56 -7.76 -22.37
C GLY A 44 4.16 -7.33 -21.03
N ALA A 45 3.88 -6.12 -20.61
CA ALA A 45 4.30 -5.59 -19.31
C ALA A 45 3.64 -6.36 -18.13
N ASP A 46 2.38 -6.78 -18.25
CA ASP A 46 1.73 -7.63 -17.24
C ASP A 46 2.35 -9.03 -17.18
N LEU A 47 2.70 -9.61 -18.33
CA LEU A 47 3.40 -10.91 -18.37
C LEU A 47 4.78 -10.80 -17.70
N LEU A 48 5.54 -9.74 -18.00
CA LEU A 48 6.82 -9.46 -17.33
C LEU A 48 6.65 -9.34 -15.81
N ARG A 49 5.71 -8.53 -15.35
CA ARG A 49 5.40 -8.37 -13.93
C ARG A 49 5.07 -9.73 -13.26
N ARG A 50 4.27 -10.58 -13.92
CA ARG A 50 3.92 -11.91 -13.39
C ARG A 50 5.12 -12.85 -13.34
N ALA A 51 5.97 -12.83 -14.36
CA ALA A 51 7.21 -13.63 -14.40
C ALA A 51 8.14 -13.24 -13.26
N MET A 52 8.33 -11.93 -13.05
CA MET A 52 9.09 -11.36 -11.95
C MET A 52 8.53 -11.78 -10.59
N GLY A 53 7.22 -11.62 -10.36
CA GLY A 53 6.56 -11.94 -9.09
C GLY A 53 6.59 -13.43 -8.73
N LYS A 54 6.67 -14.32 -9.74
CA LYS A 54 6.78 -15.78 -9.53
C LYS A 54 8.22 -16.28 -9.44
N LYS A 55 9.23 -15.41 -9.61
CA LYS A 55 10.66 -15.76 -9.63
C LYS A 55 11.01 -16.86 -10.62
N ILE A 56 10.35 -16.88 -11.79
CA ILE A 56 10.63 -17.87 -12.83
C ILE A 56 11.90 -17.43 -13.56
N LYS A 57 13.03 -18.01 -13.17
CA LYS A 57 14.34 -17.62 -13.68
C LYS A 57 14.43 -17.68 -15.20
N GLU A 58 13.94 -18.78 -15.80
CA GLU A 58 13.96 -18.98 -17.25
C GLU A 58 13.16 -17.89 -17.99
N ALA A 59 12.03 -17.43 -17.40
CA ALA A 59 11.22 -16.35 -17.96
C ALA A 59 11.95 -15.00 -17.84
N MET A 60 12.66 -14.76 -16.74
CA MET A 60 13.45 -13.56 -16.54
C MET A 60 14.65 -13.48 -17.48
N ASP A 61 15.35 -14.59 -17.65
CA ASP A 61 16.49 -14.70 -18.56
C ASP A 61 16.07 -14.48 -20.04
N ALA A 62 14.83 -14.85 -20.40
CA ALA A 62 14.27 -14.61 -21.72
C ALA A 62 13.76 -13.15 -21.92
N GLU A 63 13.27 -12.50 -20.86
CA GLU A 63 12.75 -11.14 -20.94
C GLU A 63 13.85 -10.07 -20.90
N ARG A 64 14.99 -10.30 -20.26
CA ARG A 64 16.10 -9.34 -20.17
C ARG A 64 16.60 -8.87 -21.54
N PRO A 65 16.96 -9.74 -22.51
CA PRO A 65 17.39 -9.27 -23.83
C PRO A 65 16.33 -8.47 -24.58
N LYS A 66 15.07 -8.82 -24.39
CA LYS A 66 13.95 -8.12 -24.99
C LYS A 66 13.78 -6.71 -24.41
N PHE A 67 13.90 -6.57 -23.07
CA PHE A 67 13.88 -5.28 -22.40
C PHE A 67 15.05 -4.39 -22.84
N GLU A 68 16.28 -4.93 -22.84
CA GLU A 68 17.49 -4.21 -23.27
C GLU A 68 17.40 -3.75 -24.72
N LYS A 69 16.90 -4.61 -25.61
CA LYS A 69 16.67 -4.26 -27.02
C LYS A 69 15.66 -3.11 -27.16
N GLY A 70 14.50 -3.22 -26.52
CA GLY A 70 13.47 -2.19 -26.56
C GLY A 70 13.96 -0.86 -25.96
N ALA A 71 14.74 -0.92 -24.90
CA ALA A 71 15.36 0.26 -24.30
C ALA A 71 16.39 0.93 -25.23
N ALA A 72 17.21 0.14 -25.93
CA ALA A 72 18.15 0.65 -26.92
C ALA A 72 17.45 1.36 -28.09
N GLU A 73 16.30 0.87 -28.54
CA GLU A 73 15.46 1.52 -29.56
C GLU A 73 14.95 2.90 -29.08
N ASN A 74 14.83 3.12 -27.79
CA ASN A 74 14.49 4.41 -27.16
C ASN A 74 15.73 5.25 -26.78
N GLY A 75 16.91 4.89 -27.27
CA GLY A 75 18.15 5.62 -27.03
C GLY A 75 18.75 5.43 -25.63
N VAL A 76 18.32 4.43 -24.89
CA VAL A 76 18.89 4.09 -23.57
C VAL A 76 20.11 3.21 -23.74
N GLU A 77 21.21 3.57 -23.08
CA GLU A 77 22.42 2.74 -23.07
C GLU A 77 22.12 1.36 -22.49
N VAL A 78 22.60 0.29 -23.15
CA VAL A 78 22.36 -1.10 -22.76
C VAL A 78 22.76 -1.38 -21.30
N LYS A 79 23.90 -0.82 -20.86
CA LYS A 79 24.33 -0.95 -19.47
C LYS A 79 23.28 -0.36 -18.49
N LYS A 80 22.77 0.83 -18.83
CA LYS A 80 21.73 1.48 -18.00
C LYS A 80 20.41 0.72 -18.03
N ALA A 81 20.01 0.19 -19.17
CA ALA A 81 18.85 -0.67 -19.32
C ALA A 81 18.97 -1.93 -18.44
N SER A 82 20.13 -2.56 -18.44
CA SER A 82 20.41 -3.73 -17.59
C SER A 82 20.33 -3.40 -16.09
N GLU A 83 20.90 -2.25 -15.67
CA GLU A 83 20.80 -1.79 -14.29
C GLU A 83 19.33 -1.56 -13.86
N VAL A 84 18.51 -0.96 -14.74
CA VAL A 84 17.08 -0.76 -14.48
C VAL A 84 16.35 -2.09 -14.42
N PHE A 85 16.65 -3.04 -15.31
CA PHE A 85 16.06 -4.37 -15.27
C PHE A 85 16.38 -5.11 -13.96
N ASP A 86 17.62 -5.01 -13.46
CA ASP A 86 18.03 -5.57 -12.16
C ASP A 86 17.23 -4.95 -11.00
N LEU A 87 16.95 -3.63 -11.06
CA LEU A 87 16.09 -2.97 -10.09
C LEU A 87 14.65 -3.49 -10.17
N LEU A 88 14.10 -3.64 -11.37
CA LEU A 88 12.76 -4.20 -11.59
C LEU A 88 12.67 -5.62 -11.03
N GLU A 89 13.65 -6.46 -11.31
CA GLU A 89 13.70 -7.84 -10.80
C GLU A 89 13.75 -7.88 -9.28
N LYS A 90 14.57 -7.04 -8.67
CA LYS A 90 14.71 -6.93 -7.23
C LYS A 90 13.41 -6.49 -6.54
N PHE A 91 12.71 -5.50 -7.11
CA PHE A 91 11.51 -4.92 -6.50
C PHE A 91 10.21 -5.63 -6.89
N ALA A 92 10.15 -6.34 -8.00
CA ALA A 92 8.94 -7.04 -8.43
C ALA A 92 8.42 -8.07 -7.41
N ASN A 93 9.30 -8.60 -6.57
CA ASN A 93 8.94 -9.51 -5.48
C ASN A 93 8.25 -8.82 -4.31
N TYR A 94 8.45 -7.52 -4.16
CA TYR A 94 7.92 -6.69 -3.08
C TYR A 94 6.91 -5.66 -3.58
N GLY A 95 6.68 -5.62 -4.91
CA GLY A 95 5.77 -4.67 -5.53
C GLY A 95 4.36 -4.81 -4.99
N PHE A 96 3.82 -3.69 -4.46
CA PHE A 96 2.48 -3.63 -3.91
C PHE A 96 1.48 -3.21 -4.99
N ASN A 97 0.27 -3.78 -4.97
CA ASN A 97 -0.77 -3.37 -5.90
C ASN A 97 -1.35 -2.01 -5.48
N LYS A 98 -1.20 -1.00 -6.33
CA LYS A 98 -1.65 0.38 -6.06
C LYS A 98 -3.17 0.47 -5.91
N SER A 99 -3.91 -0.28 -6.71
CA SER A 99 -5.39 -0.31 -6.63
C SER A 99 -5.85 -0.86 -5.27
N HIS A 100 -5.16 -1.87 -4.74
CA HIS A 100 -5.42 -2.37 -3.39
C HIS A 100 -5.13 -1.29 -2.33
N ALA A 101 -3.99 -0.58 -2.44
CA ALA A 101 -3.67 0.52 -1.54
C ALA A 101 -4.73 1.63 -1.57
N ALA A 102 -5.19 2.03 -2.77
CA ALA A 102 -6.22 3.04 -2.94
C ALA A 102 -7.56 2.62 -2.28
N ALA A 103 -7.99 1.37 -2.47
CA ALA A 103 -9.21 0.86 -1.85
C ALA A 103 -9.12 0.88 -0.31
N TYR A 104 -8.01 0.42 0.26
CA TYR A 104 -7.81 0.45 1.70
C TYR A 104 -7.61 1.87 2.26
N ALA A 105 -7.05 2.80 1.49
CA ALA A 105 -6.97 4.20 1.88
C ALA A 105 -8.35 4.83 2.11
N VAL A 106 -9.35 4.47 1.29
CA VAL A 106 -10.74 4.89 1.49
C VAL A 106 -11.28 4.38 2.83
N VAL A 107 -11.09 3.10 3.14
CA VAL A 107 -11.51 2.51 4.42
C VAL A 107 -10.79 3.19 5.59
N SER A 108 -9.48 3.39 5.48
CA SER A 108 -8.69 4.08 6.51
C SER A 108 -9.18 5.52 6.75
N TYR A 109 -9.49 6.24 5.67
CA TYR A 109 -10.07 7.57 5.78
C TYR A 109 -11.44 7.55 6.45
N GLN A 110 -12.33 6.65 6.05
CA GLN A 110 -13.68 6.52 6.63
C GLN A 110 -13.62 6.21 8.12
N THR A 111 -12.78 5.26 8.52
CA THR A 111 -12.61 4.90 9.95
C THR A 111 -12.02 6.05 10.76
N ALA A 112 -11.03 6.76 10.22
CA ALA A 112 -10.46 7.95 10.87
C ALA A 112 -11.50 9.08 11.00
N TRP A 113 -12.30 9.31 9.96
CA TRP A 113 -13.36 10.30 9.96
C TRP A 113 -14.45 9.97 11.00
N LEU A 114 -14.91 8.71 11.04
CA LEU A 114 -15.88 8.26 12.03
C LEU A 114 -15.35 8.42 13.45
N LYS A 115 -14.09 8.03 13.69
CA LYS A 115 -13.46 8.19 15.00
C LYS A 115 -13.35 9.66 15.43
N ALA A 116 -13.08 10.56 14.49
CA ALA A 116 -12.95 11.99 14.78
C ALA A 116 -14.30 12.69 15.01
N ASN A 117 -15.36 12.29 14.29
CA ASN A 117 -16.64 12.99 14.29
C ASN A 117 -17.73 12.28 15.12
N HIS A 118 -17.62 10.95 15.30
CA HIS A 118 -18.57 10.10 16.03
C HIS A 118 -17.80 9.12 16.94
N PRO A 119 -16.93 9.62 17.86
CA PRO A 119 -16.01 8.76 18.61
C PRO A 119 -16.73 7.76 19.54
N VAL A 120 -17.85 8.11 20.13
CA VAL A 120 -18.59 7.23 21.04
C VAL A 120 -19.15 6.03 20.29
N GLU A 121 -19.86 6.28 19.20
CA GLU A 121 -20.47 5.26 18.34
C GLU A 121 -19.39 4.40 17.67
N PHE A 122 -18.31 5.03 17.22
CA PHE A 122 -17.18 4.35 16.59
C PHE A 122 -16.51 3.38 17.57
N MET A 123 -16.20 3.82 18.79
CA MET A 123 -15.56 2.98 19.79
C MET A 123 -16.48 1.84 20.27
N ALA A 124 -17.78 2.11 20.46
CA ALA A 124 -18.75 1.06 20.76
C ALA A 124 -18.79 -0.01 19.67
N ALA A 125 -18.78 0.39 18.39
CA ALA A 125 -18.76 -0.53 17.26
C ALA A 125 -17.48 -1.36 17.21
N VAL A 126 -16.31 -0.74 17.39
CA VAL A 126 -15.01 -1.43 17.42
C VAL A 126 -14.96 -2.46 18.57
N MET A 127 -15.39 -2.06 19.76
CA MET A 127 -15.43 -2.96 20.93
C MET A 127 -16.41 -4.12 20.73
N ASN A 128 -17.52 -3.92 20.06
CA ASN A 128 -18.46 -4.99 19.70
C ASN A 128 -17.88 -5.97 18.69
N CYS A 129 -17.10 -5.51 17.70
CA CYS A 129 -16.43 -6.40 16.74
C CYS A 129 -15.43 -7.36 17.42
N ASP A 130 -14.76 -6.90 18.46
CA ASP A 130 -13.73 -7.64 19.20
C ASP A 130 -14.21 -8.08 20.61
N ILE A 131 -15.52 -8.15 20.87
CA ILE A 131 -16.10 -8.34 22.20
C ILE A 131 -15.61 -9.62 22.92
N HIS A 132 -15.17 -10.61 22.16
CA HIS A 132 -14.63 -11.86 22.67
C HIS A 132 -13.10 -11.82 22.93
N LEU A 133 -12.44 -10.72 22.59
CA LEU A 133 -10.99 -10.53 22.71
C LEU A 133 -10.66 -9.59 23.87
N THR A 134 -10.62 -10.15 25.09
CA THR A 134 -10.45 -9.36 26.33
C THR A 134 -9.20 -8.48 26.33
N ASP A 135 -8.09 -8.95 25.78
CA ASP A 135 -6.85 -8.18 25.70
C ASP A 135 -7.01 -6.93 24.83
N LYS A 136 -7.73 -7.03 23.70
CA LYS A 136 -8.05 -5.90 22.86
C LYS A 136 -9.03 -4.93 23.51
N LEU A 137 -10.06 -5.46 24.20
CA LEU A 137 -11.01 -4.62 24.91
C LEU A 137 -10.33 -3.76 25.98
N ALA A 138 -9.32 -4.30 26.66
CA ALA A 138 -8.54 -3.52 27.62
C ALA A 138 -7.82 -2.33 26.96
N VAL A 139 -7.23 -2.53 25.78
CA VAL A 139 -6.58 -1.47 25.02
C VAL A 139 -7.58 -0.41 24.57
N TYR A 140 -8.72 -0.83 24.02
CA TYR A 140 -9.77 0.10 23.57
C TYR A 140 -10.36 0.89 24.74
N PHE A 141 -10.53 0.26 25.90
CA PHE A 141 -11.02 0.97 27.09
C PHE A 141 -10.03 2.03 27.59
N GLU A 142 -8.73 1.73 27.58
CA GLU A 142 -7.71 2.73 27.91
C GLU A 142 -7.74 3.91 26.92
N GLU A 143 -7.93 3.67 25.63
CA GLU A 143 -8.08 4.72 24.64
C GLU A 143 -9.33 5.57 24.88
N VAL A 144 -10.49 4.95 25.11
CA VAL A 144 -11.74 5.63 25.46
C VAL A 144 -11.53 6.56 26.67
N LYS A 145 -10.87 6.05 27.71
CA LYS A 145 -10.71 6.74 28.97
C LYS A 145 -9.65 7.82 28.95
N LYS A 146 -8.48 7.53 28.40
CA LYS A 146 -7.29 8.42 28.54
C LYS A 146 -7.11 9.33 27.32
N GLU A 147 -7.19 8.75 26.12
CA GLU A 147 -6.86 9.51 24.90
C GLU A 147 -8.06 10.32 24.41
N LEU A 148 -9.23 9.69 24.35
CA LEU A 148 -10.45 10.32 23.83
C LEU A 148 -11.26 11.02 24.92
N SER A 149 -11.02 10.70 26.20
CA SER A 149 -11.77 11.25 27.35
C SER A 149 -13.30 11.14 27.16
N LEU A 150 -13.76 10.04 26.59
CA LEU A 150 -15.19 9.82 26.31
C LEU A 150 -15.95 9.46 27.59
N PRO A 151 -17.23 9.82 27.71
CA PRO A 151 -18.07 9.33 28.78
C PRO A 151 -18.31 7.82 28.63
N TYR A 152 -18.31 7.09 29.73
CA TYR A 152 -18.58 5.66 29.78
C TYR A 152 -19.29 5.24 31.06
N ILE A 153 -20.03 4.15 30.98
CA ILE A 153 -20.67 3.51 32.13
C ILE A 153 -20.04 2.14 32.31
N LEU A 154 -19.62 1.82 33.55
CA LEU A 154 -19.13 0.50 33.88
C LEU A 154 -20.25 -0.56 33.77
N PRO A 155 -19.92 -1.82 33.42
CA PRO A 155 -20.88 -2.90 33.36
C PRO A 155 -21.70 -3.02 34.66
N CYS A 156 -23.01 -3.11 34.50
CA CYS A 156 -23.97 -3.20 35.60
C CYS A 156 -25.02 -4.27 35.30
N VAL A 157 -25.14 -5.25 36.15
CA VAL A 157 -26.07 -6.40 35.97
C VAL A 157 -27.52 -5.97 35.74
N ASN A 158 -27.94 -4.78 36.24
CA ASN A 158 -29.29 -4.30 36.10
C ASN A 158 -29.54 -3.43 34.86
N ARG A 159 -28.48 -3.00 34.16
CA ARG A 159 -28.62 -2.01 33.08
C ARG A 159 -27.87 -2.38 31.80
N SER A 160 -26.80 -3.16 31.90
CA SER A 160 -25.99 -3.48 30.73
C SER A 160 -26.61 -4.58 29.88
N GLN A 161 -26.41 -4.48 28.57
CA GLN A 161 -26.71 -5.53 27.60
C GLN A 161 -25.49 -6.42 27.39
N ALA A 162 -25.63 -7.44 26.53
CA ALA A 162 -24.52 -8.32 26.15
C ALA A 162 -23.51 -7.65 25.21
N THR A 163 -23.85 -6.50 24.65
CA THR A 163 -23.05 -5.71 23.73
C THR A 163 -22.86 -4.30 24.27
N PHE A 164 -21.85 -3.60 23.76
CA PHE A 164 -21.70 -2.16 23.99
C PHE A 164 -22.80 -1.42 23.23
N ASP A 165 -23.48 -0.52 23.91
CA ASP A 165 -24.59 0.26 23.38
C ASP A 165 -24.35 1.74 23.70
N VAL A 166 -24.82 2.61 22.83
CA VAL A 166 -24.72 4.06 23.01
C VAL A 166 -26.10 4.60 23.41
N LYS A 167 -26.17 5.20 24.59
CA LYS A 167 -27.37 5.85 25.11
C LYS A 167 -27.02 7.23 25.61
N ASP A 168 -27.78 8.22 25.16
CA ASP A 168 -27.62 9.62 25.58
C ASP A 168 -26.16 10.14 25.38
N GLY A 169 -25.47 9.67 24.32
CA GLY A 169 -24.11 10.07 24.00
C GLY A 169 -23.01 9.42 24.85
N MET A 170 -23.34 8.34 25.53
CA MET A 170 -22.40 7.53 26.36
C MET A 170 -22.36 6.07 25.93
#